data_8e34761ad3e592b1b08768e4f7237ed7
#
_entry.id   8e34761ad3e592b1b08768e4f7237ed7
#
_cell.length_a   1.000
_cell.length_b   1.000
_cell.length_c   1.000
_cell.angle_alpha   90.00
_cell.angle_beta   90.00
_cell.angle_gamma   90.00
#
_symmetry.space_group_name_H-M   'P 1'
#
loop_
_entity.id
_entity.type
_entity.pdbx_description
1 polymer ?
#
loop_
_entity_poly.entity_id
_entity_poly.type
_entity_poly.pdbx_seq_one_letter_code
_entity_poly.pdbx_strand_id
1 'polypeptide(L)'
;MGSVVVEGLDAERAERELRLLVALLKDAVDSGASVGFLPPLVEAEGEAYWRGVVAEVRDGSCVLLGARGTDGTLVGTAQLLLAMRPNGSHRAEVAKVIVHTKARRRGIGRALMLALETRARALGRTTLVLDTRRGDPSEQLYTSVGYTLAGVIPRYAQSANGALDPSAFYYRVLTEGGQP
;
A
#
# COMPACT_ATOMS: atom_id res chain seq x y z
N MET A 1 13.92 -19.92 4.82
CA MET A 1 13.14 -18.77 4.33
C MET A 1 13.64 -17.54 5.09
N GLY A 2 14.28 -16.59 4.38
CA GLY A 2 14.76 -15.38 5.03
C GLY A 2 13.60 -14.55 5.58
N SER A 3 13.69 -14.15 6.83
CA SER A 3 12.65 -13.33 7.49
C SER A 3 12.72 -11.92 6.94
N VAL A 4 11.59 -11.43 6.41
CA VAL A 4 11.43 -10.04 6.00
C VAL A 4 11.16 -9.20 7.25
N VAL A 5 11.83 -8.06 7.37
CA VAL A 5 11.57 -7.07 8.42
C VAL A 5 10.67 -5.99 7.87
N VAL A 6 9.53 -5.76 8.53
CA VAL A 6 8.63 -4.64 8.23
C VAL A 6 8.81 -3.57 9.31
N GLU A 7 9.05 -2.33 8.88
CA GLU A 7 9.34 -1.20 9.76
C GLU A 7 8.62 0.07 9.31
N GLY A 8 8.40 1.00 10.23
CA GLY A 8 7.90 2.33 9.90
C GLY A 8 9.01 3.18 9.29
N LEU A 9 8.70 3.90 8.23
CA LEU A 9 9.56 4.92 7.65
C LEU A 9 9.03 6.30 8.07
N ASP A 10 9.77 6.99 8.92
CA ASP A 10 9.50 8.40 9.21
C ASP A 10 9.85 9.30 8.01
N ALA A 11 9.47 10.56 8.08
CA ALA A 11 9.66 11.50 6.98
C ALA A 11 11.14 11.70 6.62
N GLU A 12 12.04 11.73 7.61
CA GLU A 12 13.48 11.91 7.37
C GLU A 12 14.08 10.69 6.69
N ARG A 13 13.68 9.50 7.12
CA ARG A 13 14.14 8.26 6.52
C ARG A 13 13.60 8.09 5.10
N ALA A 14 12.32 8.36 4.89
CA ALA A 14 11.71 8.32 3.58
C ALA A 14 12.38 9.30 2.59
N GLU A 15 12.74 10.51 3.06
CA GLU A 15 13.50 11.47 2.26
C GLU A 15 14.90 10.95 1.89
N ARG A 16 15.63 10.38 2.85
CA ARG A 16 16.96 9.77 2.58
C ARG A 16 16.89 8.60 1.60
N GLU A 17 15.79 7.85 1.64
CA GLU A 17 15.58 6.65 0.81
C GLU A 17 14.73 6.92 -0.45
N LEU A 18 14.52 8.18 -0.80
CA LEU A 18 13.65 8.59 -1.90
C LEU A 18 13.94 7.84 -3.20
N ARG A 19 15.22 7.67 -3.56
CA ARG A 19 15.62 6.94 -4.78
C ARG A 19 15.21 5.47 -4.74
N LEU A 20 15.26 4.82 -3.57
CA LEU A 20 14.84 3.42 -3.41
C LEU A 20 13.33 3.29 -3.55
N LEU A 21 12.59 4.23 -2.97
CA LEU A 21 11.13 4.31 -3.07
C LEU A 21 10.69 4.54 -4.53
N VAL A 22 11.35 5.44 -5.24
CA VAL A 22 11.10 5.68 -6.68
C VAL A 22 11.38 4.44 -7.51
N ALA A 23 12.52 3.77 -7.28
CA ALA A 23 12.87 2.55 -7.99
C ALA A 23 11.84 1.43 -7.75
N LEU A 24 11.35 1.28 -6.52
CA LEU A 24 10.33 0.30 -6.18
C LEU A 24 8.98 0.61 -6.85
N LEU A 25 8.56 1.88 -6.86
CA LEU A 25 7.36 2.31 -7.56
C LEU A 25 7.48 2.07 -9.07
N LYS A 26 8.65 2.40 -9.64
CA LYS A 26 8.93 2.17 -11.06
C LYS A 26 8.85 0.70 -11.44
N ASP A 27 9.45 -0.20 -10.66
CA ASP A 27 9.34 -1.66 -10.87
C ASP A 27 7.88 -2.13 -10.87
N ALA A 28 7.07 -1.61 -9.95
CA ALA A 28 5.65 -1.95 -9.87
C ALA A 28 4.87 -1.44 -11.11
N VAL A 29 5.01 -0.16 -11.44
CA VAL A 29 4.30 0.48 -12.56
C VAL A 29 4.70 -0.17 -13.89
N ASP A 30 5.98 -0.33 -14.14
CA ASP A 30 6.50 -0.88 -15.40
C ASP A 30 6.16 -2.39 -15.54
N SER A 31 5.88 -3.07 -14.42
CA SER A 31 5.34 -4.44 -14.42
C SER A 31 3.81 -4.52 -14.62
N GLY A 32 3.13 -3.39 -14.79
CA GLY A 32 1.68 -3.32 -15.04
C GLY A 32 0.81 -3.31 -13.80
N ALA A 33 1.37 -3.05 -12.61
CA ALA A 33 0.57 -2.90 -11.39
C ALA A 33 -0.33 -1.66 -11.48
N SER A 34 -1.58 -1.80 -11.03
CA SER A 34 -2.54 -0.70 -10.95
C SER A 34 -2.34 0.06 -9.64
N VAL A 35 -1.42 1.02 -9.65
CA VAL A 35 -1.03 1.79 -8.46
C VAL A 35 -1.12 3.31 -8.69
N GLY A 36 -1.97 3.73 -9.63
CA GLY A 36 -2.27 5.13 -9.90
C GLY A 36 -1.35 5.78 -10.93
N PHE A 37 -0.50 5.00 -11.62
CA PHE A 37 0.41 5.47 -12.66
C PHE A 37 0.32 4.57 -13.89
N LEU A 38 0.72 5.11 -15.04
CA LEU A 38 0.84 4.36 -16.29
C LEU A 38 2.32 4.16 -16.66
N PRO A 39 2.68 2.99 -17.20
CA PRO A 39 4.05 2.76 -17.66
C PRO A 39 4.34 3.49 -19.01
N PRO A 40 5.59 3.89 -19.26
CA PRO A 40 6.71 3.83 -18.34
C PRO A 40 6.64 4.96 -17.30
N LEU A 41 6.90 4.65 -16.03
CA LEU A 41 6.95 5.70 -15.01
C LEU A 41 8.14 6.63 -15.26
N VAL A 42 7.84 7.92 -15.38
CA VAL A 42 8.87 8.97 -15.45
C VAL A 42 9.44 9.21 -14.05
N GLU A 43 10.76 9.25 -13.92
CA GLU A 43 11.44 9.37 -12.62
C GLU A 43 10.97 10.60 -11.84
N ALA A 44 10.83 11.75 -12.52
CA ALA A 44 10.34 12.98 -11.90
C ALA A 44 8.91 12.86 -11.34
N GLU A 45 8.03 12.08 -11.98
CA GLU A 45 6.68 11.80 -11.44
C GLU A 45 6.76 10.94 -10.17
N GLY A 46 7.62 9.92 -10.19
CA GLY A 46 7.88 9.08 -9.02
C GLY A 46 8.44 9.88 -7.84
N GLU A 47 9.40 10.78 -8.11
CA GLU A 47 9.95 11.68 -7.08
C GLU A 47 8.90 12.63 -6.52
N ALA A 48 8.12 13.29 -7.39
CA ALA A 48 7.07 14.21 -6.97
C ALA A 48 6.03 13.50 -6.08
N TYR A 49 5.62 12.30 -6.47
CA TYR A 49 4.72 11.47 -5.67
C TYR A 49 5.29 11.18 -4.27
N TRP A 50 6.51 10.65 -4.19
CA TRP A 50 7.10 10.30 -2.90
C TRP A 50 7.40 11.49 -2.02
N ARG A 51 7.74 12.65 -2.58
CA ARG A 51 7.86 13.90 -1.82
C ARG A 51 6.52 14.31 -1.20
N GLY A 52 5.41 14.10 -1.92
CA GLY A 52 4.06 14.28 -1.36
C GLY A 52 3.82 13.33 -0.17
N VAL A 53 4.14 12.06 -0.31
CA VAL A 53 4.02 11.07 0.78
C VAL A 53 4.90 11.45 1.98
N VAL A 54 6.13 11.91 1.77
CA VAL A 54 7.01 12.41 2.84
C VAL A 54 6.36 13.56 3.61
N ALA A 55 5.70 14.49 2.90
CA ALA A 55 4.98 15.58 3.55
C ALA A 55 3.79 15.07 4.38
N GLU A 56 3.02 14.10 3.87
CA GLU A 56 1.90 13.46 4.59
C GLU A 56 2.36 12.63 5.79
N VAL A 57 3.54 11.99 5.71
CA VAL A 57 4.15 11.31 6.88
C VAL A 57 4.56 12.33 7.93
N ARG A 58 5.11 13.48 7.51
CA ARG A 58 5.55 14.56 8.42
C ARG A 58 4.40 15.22 9.14
N ASP A 59 3.26 15.44 8.47
CA ASP A 59 2.06 16.03 9.09
C ASP A 59 1.19 15.00 9.83
N GLY A 60 1.53 13.72 9.75
CA GLY A 60 0.86 12.64 10.44
C GLY A 60 -0.42 12.13 9.75
N SER A 61 -0.71 12.54 8.53
CA SER A 61 -1.87 12.05 7.76
C SER A 61 -1.62 10.71 7.05
N CYS A 62 -0.35 10.30 6.93
CA CYS A 62 0.05 9.03 6.35
C CYS A 62 1.02 8.25 7.25
N VAL A 63 0.81 6.94 7.36
CA VAL A 63 1.82 6.00 7.89
C VAL A 63 2.45 5.28 6.72
N LEU A 64 3.76 5.37 6.58
CA LEU A 64 4.52 4.66 5.57
C LEU A 64 5.28 3.49 6.19
N LEU A 65 5.11 2.30 5.64
CA LEU A 65 5.87 1.10 6.00
C LEU A 65 6.80 0.69 4.87
N GLY A 66 7.99 0.21 5.24
CA GLY A 66 8.94 -0.44 4.35
C GLY A 66 9.16 -1.90 4.75
N ALA A 67 9.27 -2.78 3.77
CA ALA A 67 9.67 -4.17 3.97
C ALA A 67 11.09 -4.37 3.43
N ARG A 68 11.97 -4.96 4.25
CA ARG A 68 13.36 -5.23 3.87
C ARG A 68 13.66 -6.71 3.79
N GLY A 69 14.40 -7.06 2.75
CA GLY A 69 15.01 -8.37 2.63
C GLY A 69 16.11 -8.61 3.68
N THR A 70 16.62 -9.82 3.74
CA THR A 70 17.69 -10.21 4.68
C THR A 70 19.02 -9.47 4.44
N ASP A 71 19.21 -8.92 3.26
CA ASP A 71 20.35 -8.10 2.87
C ASP A 71 20.13 -6.59 3.15
N GLY A 72 19.01 -6.22 3.78
CA GLY A 72 18.63 -4.84 4.07
C GLY A 72 18.01 -4.08 2.90
N THR A 73 17.90 -4.70 1.71
CA THR A 73 17.30 -4.05 0.53
C THR A 73 15.82 -3.79 0.75
N LEU A 74 15.34 -2.60 0.38
CA LEU A 74 13.91 -2.27 0.39
C LEU A 74 13.22 -3.05 -0.74
N VAL A 75 12.34 -3.98 -0.37
CA VAL A 75 11.66 -4.90 -1.29
C VAL A 75 10.14 -4.72 -1.32
N GLY A 76 9.61 -3.85 -0.48
CA GLY A 76 8.17 -3.53 -0.50
C GLY A 76 7.84 -2.31 0.34
N THR A 77 6.68 -1.73 0.07
CA THR A 77 6.08 -0.63 0.84
C THR A 77 4.58 -0.83 0.99
N ALA A 78 4.01 -0.16 1.98
CA ALA A 78 2.57 0.01 2.12
C ALA A 78 2.27 1.33 2.84
N GLN A 79 1.15 1.95 2.54
CA GLN A 79 0.70 3.20 3.12
C GLN A 79 -0.63 3.02 3.82
N LEU A 80 -0.80 3.73 4.93
CA LEU A 80 -2.07 3.89 5.63
C LEU A 80 -2.42 5.38 5.64
N LEU A 81 -3.39 5.77 4.81
CA LEU A 81 -3.87 7.14 4.70
C LEU A 81 -4.98 7.36 5.73
N LEU A 82 -4.74 8.24 6.67
CA LEU A 82 -5.66 8.49 7.77
C LEU A 82 -6.76 9.47 7.35
N ALA A 83 -8.03 9.09 7.54
CA ALA A 83 -9.12 10.05 7.37
C ALA A 83 -9.05 11.09 8.50
N MET A 84 -8.87 12.36 8.14
CA MET A 84 -8.61 13.46 9.09
C MET A 84 -9.87 14.24 9.47
N ARG A 85 -10.99 14.06 8.77
CA ARG A 85 -12.25 14.71 9.12
C ARG A 85 -12.88 14.04 10.35
N PRO A 86 -13.52 14.80 11.27
CA PRO A 86 -14.04 14.27 12.53
C PRO A 86 -14.98 13.08 12.39
N ASN A 87 -15.89 13.09 11.41
CA ASN A 87 -16.83 12.00 11.16
C ASN A 87 -16.19 10.74 10.52
N GLY A 88 -14.94 10.82 10.11
CA GLY A 88 -14.17 9.71 9.51
C GLY A 88 -12.94 9.32 10.31
N SER A 89 -12.69 9.92 11.47
CA SER A 89 -11.45 9.74 12.24
C SER A 89 -11.18 8.30 12.69
N HIS A 90 -12.18 7.42 12.65
CA HIS A 90 -12.06 5.98 12.88
C HIS A 90 -11.63 5.18 11.64
N ARG A 91 -11.52 5.82 10.46
CA ARG A 91 -11.25 5.16 9.18
C ARG A 91 -9.84 5.48 8.67
N ALA A 92 -9.28 4.53 7.94
CA ALA A 92 -8.07 4.75 7.14
C ALA A 92 -8.16 3.96 5.83
N GLU A 93 -7.41 4.41 4.82
CA GLU A 93 -7.27 3.74 3.54
C GLU A 93 -5.91 3.07 3.45
N VAL A 94 -5.89 1.79 3.07
CA VAL A 94 -4.67 1.08 2.73
C VAL A 94 -4.36 1.34 1.26
N ALA A 95 -3.21 1.92 1.00
CA ALA A 95 -2.78 2.29 -0.34
C ALA A 95 -1.35 1.82 -0.63
N LYS A 96 -1.01 1.74 -1.91
CA LYS A 96 0.35 1.47 -2.39
C LYS A 96 1.02 0.26 -1.71
N VAL A 97 0.27 -0.85 -1.58
CA VAL A 97 0.87 -2.13 -1.19
C VAL A 97 1.67 -2.66 -2.38
N ILE A 98 2.96 -2.40 -2.36
CA ILE A 98 3.89 -2.69 -3.44
C ILE A 98 4.93 -3.69 -2.96
N VAL A 99 5.18 -4.74 -3.76
CA VAL A 99 6.29 -5.68 -3.55
C VAL A 99 7.07 -5.77 -4.86
N HIS A 100 8.38 -5.57 -4.77
CA HIS A 100 9.31 -5.67 -5.90
C HIS A 100 9.11 -7.00 -6.63
N THR A 101 9.08 -6.98 -7.96
CA THR A 101 8.77 -8.15 -8.80
C THR A 101 9.59 -9.39 -8.43
N LYS A 102 10.90 -9.24 -8.19
CA LYS A 102 11.81 -10.33 -7.79
C LYS A 102 11.59 -10.86 -6.37
N ALA A 103 10.81 -10.16 -5.54
CA ALA A 103 10.53 -10.54 -4.15
C ALA A 103 9.09 -11.02 -3.93
N ARG A 104 8.24 -11.02 -4.96
CA ARG A 104 6.84 -11.48 -4.88
C ARG A 104 6.74 -12.95 -4.48
N ARG A 105 5.55 -13.36 -4.00
CA ARG A 105 5.22 -14.74 -3.60
C ARG A 105 6.03 -15.28 -2.41
N ARG A 106 6.58 -14.39 -1.58
CA ARG A 106 7.35 -14.72 -0.36
C ARG A 106 6.67 -14.24 0.92
N GLY A 107 5.37 -13.93 0.88
CA GLY A 107 4.59 -13.50 2.04
C GLY A 107 4.77 -12.02 2.42
N ILE A 108 5.55 -11.23 1.66
CA ILE A 108 5.87 -9.82 1.98
C ILE A 108 4.61 -8.95 2.01
N GLY A 109 3.74 -9.08 1.01
CA GLY A 109 2.47 -8.34 0.99
C GLY A 109 1.61 -8.64 2.21
N ARG A 110 1.55 -9.90 2.65
CA ARG A 110 0.83 -10.29 3.88
C ARG A 110 1.46 -9.65 5.12
N ALA A 111 2.78 -9.66 5.23
CA ALA A 111 3.49 -9.05 6.36
C ALA A 111 3.22 -7.54 6.43
N LEU A 112 3.26 -6.84 5.28
CA LEU A 112 2.91 -5.42 5.19
C LEU A 112 1.47 -5.15 5.64
N MET A 113 0.50 -5.94 5.17
CA MET A 113 -0.91 -5.79 5.54
C MET A 113 -1.13 -5.97 7.05
N LEU A 114 -0.55 -7.00 7.65
CA LEU A 114 -0.66 -7.25 9.09
C LEU A 114 0.00 -6.14 9.92
N ALA A 115 1.14 -5.63 9.46
CA ALA A 115 1.81 -4.50 10.11
C ALA A 115 0.98 -3.20 10.02
N LEU A 116 0.34 -2.92 8.86
CA LEU A 116 -0.58 -1.79 8.71
C LEU A 116 -1.76 -1.90 9.66
N GLU A 117 -2.36 -3.09 9.81
CA GLU A 117 -3.45 -3.30 10.76
C GLU A 117 -3.03 -3.04 12.21
N THR A 118 -1.85 -3.49 12.59
CA THR A 118 -1.29 -3.22 13.92
C THR A 118 -1.14 -1.71 14.14
N ARG A 119 -0.64 -0.99 13.14
CA ARG A 119 -0.51 0.48 13.21
C ARG A 119 -1.86 1.17 13.24
N ALA A 120 -2.82 0.71 12.43
CA ALA A 120 -4.18 1.24 12.41
C ALA A 120 -4.85 1.14 13.79
N ARG A 121 -4.77 -0.04 14.45
CA ARG A 121 -5.29 -0.24 15.80
C ARG A 121 -4.63 0.70 16.82
N ALA A 122 -3.30 0.83 16.78
CA ALA A 122 -2.56 1.72 17.67
C ALA A 122 -2.96 3.20 17.50
N LEU A 123 -3.47 3.57 16.32
CA LEU A 123 -3.96 4.92 16.00
C LEU A 123 -5.48 5.08 16.17
N GLY A 124 -6.16 4.08 16.75
CA GLY A 124 -7.61 4.11 16.95
C GLY A 124 -8.43 3.99 15.64
N ARG A 125 -7.83 3.48 14.57
CA ARG A 125 -8.53 3.25 13.30
C ARG A 125 -9.15 1.87 13.31
N THR A 126 -10.47 1.83 13.23
CA THR A 126 -11.25 0.58 13.34
C THR A 126 -11.84 0.13 12.02
N THR A 127 -11.84 0.98 11.00
CA THR A 127 -12.34 0.63 9.66
C THR A 127 -11.27 0.91 8.62
N LEU A 128 -10.82 -0.13 7.93
CA LEU A 128 -9.88 -0.02 6.82
C LEU A 128 -10.61 -0.24 5.50
N VAL A 129 -10.25 0.55 4.49
CA VAL A 129 -10.75 0.43 3.12
C VAL A 129 -9.57 0.36 2.16
N LEU A 130 -9.77 -0.27 1.02
CA LEU A 130 -8.82 -0.30 -0.09
C LEU A 130 -9.53 -0.59 -1.40
N ASP A 131 -8.89 -0.30 -2.50
CA ASP A 131 -9.31 -0.79 -3.80
C ASP A 131 -8.15 -1.40 -4.58
N THR A 132 -8.49 -2.22 -5.56
CA THR A 132 -7.54 -2.83 -6.48
C THR A 132 -8.21 -3.15 -7.81
N ARG A 133 -7.45 -3.22 -8.90
CA ARG A 133 -7.99 -3.66 -10.19
C ARG A 133 -8.61 -5.04 -10.07
N ARG A 134 -9.82 -5.18 -10.57
CA ARG A 134 -10.56 -6.44 -10.56
C ARG A 134 -9.82 -7.52 -11.34
N GLY A 135 -9.66 -8.71 -10.74
CA GLY A 135 -8.94 -9.84 -11.34
C GLY A 135 -7.45 -9.90 -11.00
N ASP A 136 -6.88 -8.88 -10.35
CA ASP A 136 -5.48 -8.90 -9.92
C ASP A 136 -5.23 -9.89 -8.77
N PRO A 137 -4.04 -10.49 -8.70
CA PRO A 137 -3.66 -11.40 -7.59
C PRO A 137 -3.75 -10.78 -6.19
N SER A 138 -3.73 -9.46 -6.09
CA SER A 138 -3.92 -8.70 -4.85
C SER A 138 -5.28 -8.97 -4.19
N GLU A 139 -6.33 -9.28 -4.94
CA GLU A 139 -7.63 -9.65 -4.36
C GLU A 139 -7.52 -10.90 -3.46
N GLN A 140 -6.71 -11.89 -3.87
CA GLN A 140 -6.46 -13.07 -3.05
C GLN A 140 -5.70 -12.73 -1.76
N LEU A 141 -4.74 -11.81 -1.84
CA LEU A 141 -4.03 -11.32 -0.65
C LEU A 141 -5.01 -10.69 0.34
N TYR A 142 -5.83 -9.73 -0.11
CA TYR A 142 -6.76 -9.01 0.76
C TYR A 142 -7.80 -9.94 1.39
N THR A 143 -8.39 -10.83 0.61
CA THR A 143 -9.31 -11.85 1.13
C THR A 143 -8.62 -12.75 2.18
N SER A 144 -7.37 -13.17 1.92
CA SER A 144 -6.61 -14.05 2.83
C SER A 144 -6.29 -13.40 4.17
N VAL A 145 -6.26 -12.06 4.25
CA VAL A 145 -6.05 -11.30 5.49
C VAL A 145 -7.35 -10.71 6.05
N GLY A 146 -8.50 -11.21 5.58
CA GLY A 146 -9.81 -10.96 6.19
C GLY A 146 -10.53 -9.72 5.69
N TYR A 147 -10.16 -9.15 4.54
CA TYR A 147 -10.96 -8.10 3.90
C TYR A 147 -12.15 -8.68 3.16
N THR A 148 -13.24 -7.95 3.19
CA THR A 148 -14.52 -8.28 2.54
C THR A 148 -14.74 -7.38 1.34
N LEU A 149 -15.19 -7.95 0.21
CA LEU A 149 -15.55 -7.19 -0.98
C LEU A 149 -16.80 -6.36 -0.70
N ALA A 150 -16.71 -5.05 -0.85
CA ALA A 150 -17.85 -4.12 -0.76
C ALA A 150 -18.61 -4.00 -2.09
N GLY A 151 -17.86 -4.02 -3.20
CA GLY A 151 -18.43 -3.90 -4.54
C GLY A 151 -17.36 -3.64 -5.60
N VAL A 152 -17.83 -3.52 -6.85
CA VAL A 152 -16.97 -3.28 -8.01
C VAL A 152 -17.49 -2.06 -8.76
N ILE A 153 -16.60 -1.13 -9.08
CA ILE A 153 -16.93 0.02 -9.92
C ILE A 153 -16.35 -0.26 -11.32
N PRO A 154 -17.21 -0.33 -12.36
CA PRO A 154 -16.75 -0.56 -13.73
C PRO A 154 -16.02 0.68 -14.28
N ARG A 155 -15.08 0.47 -15.21
CA ARG A 155 -14.35 1.52 -15.93
C ARG A 155 -13.66 2.54 -14.98
N TYR A 156 -13.12 2.06 -13.88
CA TYR A 156 -12.62 2.89 -12.79
C TYR A 156 -11.22 3.44 -13.05
N ALA A 157 -10.32 2.63 -13.59
CA ALA A 157 -8.95 3.03 -13.84
C ALA A 157 -8.48 2.60 -15.24
N GLN A 158 -7.63 3.41 -15.85
CA GLN A 158 -7.02 3.09 -17.11
C GLN A 158 -5.80 2.17 -16.91
N SER A 159 -5.70 1.13 -17.72
CA SER A 159 -4.54 0.24 -17.78
C SER A 159 -3.57 0.64 -18.90
N ALA A 160 -2.38 0.06 -18.90
CA ALA A 160 -1.30 0.36 -19.83
C ALA A 160 -1.70 0.18 -21.32
N ASN A 161 -2.64 -0.71 -21.61
CA ASN A 161 -3.18 -0.93 -22.95
C ASN A 161 -4.31 0.04 -23.35
N GLY A 162 -4.62 1.04 -22.49
CA GLY A 162 -5.70 2.01 -22.71
C GLY A 162 -7.09 1.53 -22.31
N ALA A 163 -7.28 0.28 -21.91
CA ALA A 163 -8.55 -0.22 -21.40
C ALA A 163 -8.94 0.44 -20.08
N LEU A 164 -10.23 0.66 -19.89
CA LEU A 164 -10.76 1.13 -18.60
C LEU A 164 -11.22 -0.08 -17.79
N ASP A 165 -10.38 -0.49 -16.85
CA ASP A 165 -10.62 -1.66 -16.02
C ASP A 165 -11.49 -1.33 -14.80
N PRO A 166 -12.29 -2.30 -14.32
CA PRO A 166 -13.04 -2.14 -13.09
C PRO A 166 -12.11 -2.23 -11.86
N SER A 167 -12.47 -1.52 -10.78
CA SER A 167 -11.83 -1.65 -9.48
C SER A 167 -12.75 -2.32 -8.47
N ALA A 168 -12.19 -3.25 -7.70
CA ALA A 168 -12.85 -3.94 -6.61
C ALA A 168 -12.49 -3.24 -5.29
N PHE A 169 -13.51 -2.83 -4.55
CA PHE A 169 -13.39 -2.14 -3.27
C PHE A 169 -13.58 -3.11 -2.13
N TYR A 170 -12.66 -3.08 -1.19
CA TYR A 170 -12.65 -3.95 -0.02
C TYR A 170 -12.67 -3.14 1.27
N TYR A 171 -13.20 -3.72 2.32
CA TYR A 171 -13.13 -3.16 3.66
C TYR A 171 -12.81 -4.23 4.69
N ARG A 172 -12.30 -3.78 5.84
CA ARG A 172 -12.13 -4.59 7.04
C ARG A 172 -12.48 -3.76 8.28
N VAL A 173 -13.36 -4.31 9.12
CA VAL A 173 -13.63 -3.76 10.44
C VAL A 173 -12.69 -4.44 11.44
N LEU A 174 -11.88 -3.63 12.12
CA LEU A 174 -10.97 -4.09 13.15
C LEU A 174 -11.68 -4.05 14.49
N THR A 175 -12.32 -5.14 14.89
CA THR A 175 -12.98 -5.24 16.21
C THR A 175 -11.98 -5.19 17.34
N GLU A 176 -12.34 -4.54 18.47
CA GLU A 176 -11.58 -4.65 19.69
C GLU A 176 -11.62 -6.10 20.18
N GLY A 177 -10.44 -6.72 20.34
CA GLY A 177 -10.33 -8.01 21.02
C GLY A 177 -10.52 -9.28 20.18
N GLY A 178 -10.44 -9.24 18.88
CA GLY A 178 -10.34 -10.46 18.05
C GLY A 178 -8.93 -11.05 18.14
N GLN A 179 -8.69 -11.95 19.10
CA GLN A 179 -7.63 -12.97 18.96
C GLN A 179 -7.99 -13.90 17.80
N PRO A 180 -6.94 -14.45 17.11
CA PRO A 180 -7.12 -15.34 15.97
C PRO A 180 -7.89 -16.59 16.29
#